data_39472625ffeef471ea4a624642261fcd
#
_entry.id   39472625ffeef471ea4a624642261fcd
#
_cell.length_a   1.000
_cell.length_b   1.000
_cell.length_c   1.000
_cell.angle_alpha   90.00
_cell.angle_beta   90.00
_cell.angle_gamma   90.00
#
_symmetry.space_group_name_H-M   'P 1'
#
loop_
_entity.id
_entity.type
_entity.pdbx_description
1 polymer ?
#
loop_
_entity_poly.entity_id
_entity_poly.type
_entity_poly.pdbx_seq_one_letter_code
_entity_poly.pdbx_strand_id
1 'polypeptide(L)'
;LSSVMTLNIRKAEFINMQYYEKIKNAVREADRVLVGLGEEWVLTDEAIYNAVEDSHPVFTALLKFAATQEQYRDIVPYLEAFYYNQITEIPDMWKDAYAHLRRLLEGKDYYIVSLTIDPYLSQMGFDMDRCVNPCGSVQRMQCRNGCTEELYIAKSIMQVFSEKLRQKMQDVSETELQESVLTDLVNDCREEIAKLICPKCGAPLFFNTLEATRYREEGYLGNWQMYMKWLQGSVNKKLCVIEAGAGMSLPSVIRWPFEKTVYYNQKSSL
;
A
#
# COMPACT_ATOMS: atom_id res chain seq x y z
N LEU A 1 21.40 -2.74 26.02
CA LEU A 1 20.50 -3.62 25.23
C LEU A 1 19.35 -2.78 24.71
N SER A 2 19.50 -2.25 23.48
CA SER A 2 18.46 -1.51 22.79
C SER A 2 17.37 -2.50 22.37
N SER A 3 16.18 -2.35 22.90
CA SER A 3 15.03 -3.17 22.51
C SER A 3 14.31 -2.51 21.34
N VAL A 4 14.32 -3.14 20.17
CA VAL A 4 13.40 -2.84 19.08
C VAL A 4 11.99 -3.21 19.57
N MET A 5 11.10 -2.24 19.67
CA MET A 5 9.72 -2.49 20.06
C MET A 5 8.94 -2.82 18.81
N THR A 6 8.80 -4.12 18.52
CA THR A 6 7.93 -4.61 17.43
C THR A 6 6.51 -4.55 17.92
N LEU A 7 5.72 -3.62 17.37
CA LEU A 7 4.28 -3.58 17.59
C LEU A 7 3.64 -4.58 16.63
N ASN A 8 3.42 -5.81 17.06
CA ASN A 8 2.53 -6.73 16.39
C ASN A 8 1.11 -6.25 16.62
N ILE A 9 0.60 -5.42 15.72
CA ILE A 9 -0.83 -5.10 15.66
C ILE A 9 -1.51 -6.34 15.06
N ARG A 10 -1.71 -7.36 15.89
CA ARG A 10 -2.64 -8.43 15.53
C ARG A 10 -4.03 -7.85 15.50
N LYS A 11 -4.81 -8.20 14.46
CA LYS A 11 -6.22 -7.88 14.30
C LYS A 11 -6.91 -7.67 15.65
N ALA A 12 -7.37 -6.44 15.91
CA ALA A 12 -8.41 -6.04 16.86
C ALA A 12 -8.34 -6.62 18.29
N GLU A 13 -7.18 -6.93 18.83
CA GLU A 13 -7.07 -7.15 20.27
C GLU A 13 -6.37 -5.94 20.88
N PHE A 14 -7.08 -5.25 21.73
CA PHE A 14 -6.68 -4.16 22.60
C PHE A 14 -5.17 -4.03 22.73
N ILE A 15 -4.60 -3.01 22.10
CA ILE A 15 -3.28 -2.51 22.44
C ILE A 15 -3.35 -2.29 23.95
N ASN A 16 -2.64 -3.11 24.72
CA ASN A 16 -2.57 -2.93 26.16
C ASN A 16 -2.20 -1.46 26.40
N MET A 17 -3.08 -0.71 27.02
CA MET A 17 -2.98 0.74 27.17
C MET A 17 -1.61 1.17 27.72
N GLN A 18 -0.97 0.27 28.49
CA GLN A 18 0.37 0.45 29.01
C GLN A 18 1.46 0.49 27.90
N TYR A 19 1.33 -0.31 26.84
CA TYR A 19 2.26 -0.29 25.71
C TYR A 19 2.06 0.94 24.83
N TYR A 20 0.81 1.33 24.61
CA TYR A 20 0.49 2.55 23.87
C TYR A 20 1.09 3.80 24.54
N GLU A 21 0.96 3.93 25.88
CA GLU A 21 1.53 5.06 26.61
C GLU A 21 3.08 5.03 26.59
N LYS A 22 3.70 3.85 26.58
CA LYS A 22 5.16 3.73 26.41
C LYS A 22 5.62 4.25 25.05
N ILE A 23 4.94 3.84 23.96
CA ILE A 23 5.25 4.31 22.61
C ILE A 23 5.05 5.81 22.50
N LYS A 24 3.93 6.33 22.97
CA LYS A 24 3.62 7.75 22.99
C LYS A 24 4.67 8.58 23.74
N ASN A 25 5.14 8.07 24.86
CA ASN A 25 6.20 8.71 25.63
C ASN A 25 7.54 8.68 24.88
N ALA A 26 7.91 7.53 24.28
CA ALA A 26 9.12 7.40 23.48
C ALA A 26 9.11 8.36 22.28
N VAL A 27 8.00 8.45 21.57
CA VAL A 27 7.82 9.40 20.46
C VAL A 27 7.91 10.84 20.95
N ARG A 28 7.26 11.15 22.08
CA ARG A 28 7.31 12.52 22.66
C ARG A 28 8.73 12.97 22.97
N GLU A 29 9.56 12.07 23.52
CA GLU A 29 10.94 12.36 23.92
C GLU A 29 11.93 12.33 22.75
N ALA A 30 11.56 11.74 21.62
CA ALA A 30 12.41 11.63 20.45
C ALA A 30 12.55 12.96 19.70
N ASP A 31 13.77 13.21 19.20
CA ASP A 31 14.03 14.29 18.23
C ASP A 31 13.52 13.90 16.84
N ARG A 32 13.57 12.60 16.51
CA ARG A 32 13.15 12.02 15.22
C ARG A 32 12.44 10.69 15.41
N VAL A 33 11.51 10.40 14.50
CA VAL A 33 10.75 9.15 14.52
C VAL A 33 10.86 8.44 13.17
N LEU A 34 11.32 7.19 13.19
CA LEU A 34 11.34 6.32 12.03
C LEU A 34 10.24 5.25 12.19
N VAL A 35 9.37 5.15 11.19
CA VAL A 35 8.26 4.20 11.19
C VAL A 35 8.39 3.23 10.04
N GLY A 36 8.28 1.95 10.31
CA GLY A 36 8.14 0.88 9.32
C GLY A 36 6.73 0.33 9.33
N LEU A 37 6.03 0.41 8.21
CA LEU A 37 4.72 -0.23 8.00
C LEU A 37 4.95 -1.53 7.23
N GLY A 38 4.82 -2.64 7.93
CA GLY A 38 5.08 -3.98 7.39
C GLY A 38 3.89 -4.59 6.66
N GLU A 39 3.98 -5.91 6.44
CA GLU A 39 2.99 -6.67 5.68
C GLU A 39 1.60 -6.71 6.30
N GLU A 40 1.47 -6.53 7.62
CA GLU A 40 0.14 -6.49 8.27
C GLU A 40 -0.66 -5.21 7.92
N TRP A 41 0.00 -4.21 7.32
CA TRP A 41 -0.65 -3.01 6.80
C TRP A 41 -1.11 -3.16 5.35
N VAL A 42 -0.67 -4.21 4.66
CA VAL A 42 -1.11 -4.49 3.30
C VAL A 42 -2.56 -4.97 3.34
N LEU A 43 -3.39 -4.29 2.56
CA LEU A 43 -4.80 -4.66 2.45
C LEU A 43 -4.93 -5.99 1.70
N THR A 44 -5.70 -6.92 2.26
CA THR A 44 -6.02 -8.18 1.60
C THR A 44 -7.32 -8.07 0.80
N ASP A 45 -7.48 -8.90 -0.22
CA ASP A 45 -8.74 -8.99 -0.98
C ASP A 45 -9.93 -9.16 -0.05
N GLU A 46 -9.80 -10.00 0.99
CA GLU A 46 -10.86 -10.22 1.99
C GLU A 46 -11.24 -8.93 2.73
N ALA A 47 -10.26 -8.10 3.07
CA ALA A 47 -10.53 -6.81 3.71
C ALA A 47 -11.24 -5.83 2.76
N ILE A 48 -10.92 -5.88 1.45
CA ILE A 48 -11.63 -5.11 0.43
C ILE A 48 -13.08 -5.58 0.33
N TYR A 49 -13.33 -6.91 0.21
CA TYR A 49 -14.71 -7.40 0.11
C TYR A 49 -15.55 -6.95 1.29
N ASN A 50 -15.03 -7.13 2.51
CA ASN A 50 -15.76 -6.81 3.74
C ASN A 50 -16.06 -5.31 3.88
N ALA A 51 -15.20 -4.46 3.30
CA ALA A 51 -15.40 -3.02 3.35
C ALA A 51 -16.54 -2.52 2.45
N VAL A 52 -16.79 -3.22 1.33
CA VAL A 52 -17.69 -2.72 0.28
C VAL A 52 -18.82 -3.68 -0.10
N GLU A 53 -19.01 -4.78 0.65
CA GLU A 53 -20.02 -5.80 0.33
C GLU A 53 -21.43 -5.22 0.26
N ASP A 54 -21.79 -4.37 1.21
CA ASP A 54 -23.12 -3.76 1.27
C ASP A 54 -23.28 -2.58 0.29
N SER A 55 -22.22 -1.82 0.03
CA SER A 55 -22.26 -0.62 -0.80
C SER A 55 -22.03 -0.90 -2.29
N HIS A 56 -21.26 -1.96 -2.62
CA HIS A 56 -20.87 -2.33 -3.98
C HIS A 56 -20.94 -3.85 -4.22
N PRO A 57 -22.12 -4.47 -4.11
CA PRO A 57 -22.26 -5.93 -4.13
C PRO A 57 -21.80 -6.58 -5.44
N VAL A 58 -22.05 -5.94 -6.59
CA VAL A 58 -21.58 -6.45 -7.90
C VAL A 58 -20.06 -6.45 -7.99
N PHE A 59 -19.41 -5.37 -7.53
CA PHE A 59 -17.96 -5.29 -7.48
C PHE A 59 -17.37 -6.34 -6.54
N THR A 60 -17.95 -6.50 -5.35
CA THR A 60 -17.55 -7.50 -4.38
C THR A 60 -17.64 -8.91 -4.95
N ALA A 61 -18.74 -9.25 -5.62
CA ALA A 61 -18.92 -10.55 -6.27
C ALA A 61 -17.87 -10.77 -7.36
N LEU A 62 -17.61 -9.77 -8.21
CA LEU A 62 -16.61 -9.84 -9.28
C LEU A 62 -15.20 -10.05 -8.71
N LEU A 63 -14.81 -9.29 -7.70
CA LEU A 63 -13.48 -9.41 -7.08
C LEU A 63 -13.32 -10.77 -6.39
N LYS A 64 -14.30 -11.23 -5.61
CA LYS A 64 -14.30 -12.57 -5.00
C LYS A 64 -14.19 -13.67 -6.07
N PHE A 65 -14.95 -13.56 -7.15
CA PHE A 65 -14.92 -14.52 -8.25
C PHE A 65 -13.56 -14.58 -8.92
N ALA A 66 -12.96 -13.43 -9.24
CA ALA A 66 -11.65 -13.35 -9.86
C ALA A 66 -10.53 -13.84 -8.92
N ALA A 67 -10.54 -13.45 -7.64
CA ALA A 67 -9.50 -13.79 -6.67
C ALA A 67 -9.48 -15.29 -6.30
N THR A 68 -10.64 -15.97 -6.35
CA THR A 68 -10.76 -17.38 -5.97
C THR A 68 -10.47 -18.37 -7.11
N GLN A 69 -10.42 -17.90 -8.35
CA GLN A 69 -10.21 -18.74 -9.53
C GLN A 69 -8.88 -18.41 -10.21
N GLU A 70 -7.97 -19.40 -10.27
CA GLU A 70 -6.62 -19.23 -10.84
C GLU A 70 -6.63 -18.61 -12.24
N GLN A 71 -7.58 -19.04 -13.11
CA GLN A 71 -7.69 -18.54 -14.47
C GLN A 71 -8.10 -17.07 -14.60
N TYR A 72 -8.58 -16.43 -13.52
CA TYR A 72 -9.08 -15.06 -13.53
C TYR A 72 -8.24 -14.11 -12.66
N ARG A 73 -7.21 -14.61 -11.99
CA ARG A 73 -6.33 -13.82 -11.13
C ARG A 73 -5.59 -12.69 -11.85
N ASP A 74 -5.44 -12.80 -13.16
CA ASP A 74 -4.79 -11.77 -13.99
C ASP A 74 -5.48 -10.40 -13.96
N ILE A 75 -6.79 -10.35 -13.65
CA ILE A 75 -7.53 -9.09 -13.56
C ILE A 75 -7.56 -8.50 -12.14
N VAL A 76 -7.24 -9.28 -11.10
CA VAL A 76 -7.34 -8.85 -9.69
C VAL A 76 -6.59 -7.55 -9.41
N PRO A 77 -5.33 -7.34 -9.84
CA PRO A 77 -4.62 -6.08 -9.60
C PRO A 77 -5.32 -4.86 -10.20
N TYR A 78 -6.06 -5.04 -11.30
CA TYR A 78 -6.82 -3.96 -11.93
C TYR A 78 -8.13 -3.65 -11.21
N LEU A 79 -8.78 -4.67 -10.62
CA LEU A 79 -9.94 -4.50 -9.74
C LEU A 79 -9.55 -3.80 -8.44
N GLU A 80 -8.42 -4.18 -7.83
CA GLU A 80 -7.88 -3.49 -6.66
C GLU A 80 -7.56 -2.02 -6.98
N ALA A 81 -6.90 -1.76 -8.10
CA ALA A 81 -6.63 -0.38 -8.53
C ALA A 81 -7.92 0.40 -8.83
N PHE A 82 -8.96 -0.25 -9.37
CA PHE A 82 -10.29 0.33 -9.51
C PHE A 82 -10.87 0.69 -8.13
N TYR A 83 -10.81 -0.22 -7.17
CA TYR A 83 -11.25 0.03 -5.80
C TYR A 83 -10.56 1.27 -5.21
N TYR A 84 -9.23 1.31 -5.22
CA TYR A 84 -8.46 2.42 -4.66
C TYR A 84 -8.72 3.78 -5.34
N ASN A 85 -9.06 3.79 -6.62
CA ASN A 85 -9.21 5.02 -7.40
C ASN A 85 -10.66 5.48 -7.56
N GLN A 86 -11.64 4.59 -7.44
CA GLN A 86 -13.04 4.86 -7.78
C GLN A 86 -13.99 4.70 -6.60
N ILE A 87 -13.81 3.66 -5.80
CA ILE A 87 -14.63 3.40 -4.62
C ILE A 87 -14.10 4.23 -3.46
N THR A 88 -12.77 4.24 -3.25
CA THR A 88 -12.06 5.06 -2.26
C THR A 88 -12.49 4.86 -0.79
N GLU A 89 -13.25 3.83 -0.50
CA GLU A 89 -13.62 3.45 0.86
C GLU A 89 -12.41 2.83 1.56
N ILE A 90 -12.00 3.40 2.68
CA ILE A 90 -10.94 2.84 3.52
C ILE A 90 -11.61 2.00 4.60
N PRO A 91 -11.30 0.70 4.75
CA PRO A 91 -11.87 -0.10 5.83
C PRO A 91 -11.61 0.56 7.19
N ASP A 92 -12.62 0.60 8.06
CA ASP A 92 -12.59 1.37 9.32
C ASP A 92 -11.35 1.06 10.16
N MET A 93 -10.94 -0.20 10.23
CA MET A 93 -9.75 -0.60 10.98
C MET A 93 -8.47 0.07 10.47
N TRP A 94 -8.29 0.17 9.14
CA TRP A 94 -7.15 0.88 8.53
C TRP A 94 -7.26 2.37 8.71
N LYS A 95 -8.45 2.93 8.52
CA LYS A 95 -8.73 4.35 8.76
C LYS A 95 -8.37 4.77 10.18
N ASP A 96 -8.78 3.99 11.16
CA ASP A 96 -8.45 4.24 12.56
C ASP A 96 -6.95 4.08 12.84
N ALA A 97 -6.31 3.04 12.30
CA ALA A 97 -4.89 2.80 12.46
C ALA A 97 -4.04 3.95 11.88
N TYR A 98 -4.34 4.39 10.66
CA TYR A 98 -3.66 5.55 10.04
C TYR A 98 -3.95 6.85 10.80
N ALA A 99 -5.18 7.07 11.27
CA ALA A 99 -5.51 8.24 12.07
C ALA A 99 -4.76 8.29 13.41
N HIS A 100 -4.58 7.13 14.05
CA HIS A 100 -3.76 7.01 15.27
C HIS A 100 -2.28 7.28 14.99
N LEU A 101 -1.74 6.68 13.93
CA LEU A 101 -0.35 6.90 13.52
C LEU A 101 -0.11 8.39 13.22
N ARG A 102 -1.01 9.04 12.48
CA ARG A 102 -0.90 10.45 12.14
C ARG A 102 -0.88 11.35 13.38
N ARG A 103 -1.77 11.09 14.35
CA ARG A 103 -1.77 11.81 15.64
C ARG A 103 -0.49 11.60 16.43
N LEU A 104 0.05 10.38 16.40
CA LEU A 104 1.31 10.04 17.07
C LEU A 104 2.49 10.82 16.50
N LEU A 105 2.49 11.07 15.19
CA LEU A 105 3.57 11.74 14.46
C LEU A 105 3.36 13.27 14.33
N GLU A 106 2.29 13.81 14.87
CA GLU A 106 1.99 15.24 14.77
C GLU A 106 3.10 16.09 15.38
N GLY A 107 3.62 17.05 14.59
CA GLY A 107 4.71 17.94 15.00
C GLY A 107 6.08 17.28 15.10
N LYS A 108 6.26 16.02 14.66
CA LYS A 108 7.53 15.30 14.69
C LYS A 108 8.27 15.40 13.35
N ASP A 109 9.61 15.40 13.42
CA ASP A 109 10.48 15.12 12.27
C ASP A 109 10.52 13.61 12.07
N TYR A 110 9.76 13.09 11.10
CA TYR A 110 9.59 11.66 10.90
C TYR A 110 9.90 11.23 9.45
N TYR A 111 10.10 9.92 9.29
CA TYR A 111 10.06 9.21 8.02
C TYR A 111 9.29 7.90 8.16
N ILE A 112 8.57 7.53 7.08
CA ILE A 112 7.84 6.27 6.99
C ILE A 112 8.46 5.45 5.85
N VAL A 113 8.82 4.19 6.15
CA VAL A 113 9.15 3.17 5.16
C VAL A 113 8.01 2.17 5.15
N SER A 114 7.32 2.03 4.01
CA SER A 114 6.12 1.20 3.92
C SER A 114 6.25 0.09 2.90
N LEU A 115 5.76 -1.10 3.25
CA LEU A 115 5.58 -2.21 2.30
C LEU A 115 4.24 -2.12 1.56
N THR A 116 3.33 -1.20 1.95
CA THR A 116 2.04 -1.04 1.29
C THR A 116 2.19 -0.47 -0.11
N ILE A 117 1.35 -0.93 -1.02
CA ILE A 117 1.31 -0.46 -2.41
C ILE A 117 0.07 0.41 -2.71
N ASP A 118 -0.85 0.49 -1.74
CA ASP A 118 -2.08 1.27 -1.78
C ASP A 118 -1.84 2.79 -1.61
N PRO A 119 -2.85 3.63 -1.89
CA PRO A 119 -2.75 5.08 -1.76
C PRO A 119 -3.05 5.63 -0.37
N TYR A 120 -3.25 4.81 0.64
CA TYR A 120 -3.83 5.25 1.91
C TYR A 120 -2.96 6.24 2.68
N LEU A 121 -1.64 6.12 2.64
CA LEU A 121 -0.78 7.15 3.25
C LEU A 121 -1.10 8.54 2.72
N SER A 122 -1.24 8.69 1.40
CA SER A 122 -1.59 9.99 0.81
C SER A 122 -3.03 10.41 1.10
N GLN A 123 -3.99 9.47 1.03
CA GLN A 123 -5.41 9.73 1.31
C GLN A 123 -5.66 10.11 2.77
N MET A 124 -4.89 9.57 3.69
CA MET A 124 -4.93 9.89 5.12
C MET A 124 -4.12 11.14 5.48
N GLY A 125 -3.56 11.83 4.49
CA GLY A 125 -2.93 13.15 4.64
C GLY A 125 -1.53 13.10 5.24
N PHE A 126 -0.78 12.02 5.03
CA PHE A 126 0.65 11.99 5.31
C PHE A 126 1.43 12.79 4.26
N ASP A 127 2.53 13.40 4.68
CA ASP A 127 3.46 14.04 3.77
C ASP A 127 4.24 12.97 2.97
N MET A 128 3.93 12.88 1.67
CA MET A 128 4.54 11.86 0.81
C MET A 128 6.03 12.08 0.56
N ASP A 129 6.56 13.28 0.80
CA ASP A 129 8.01 13.53 0.79
C ASP A 129 8.69 12.91 2.02
N ARG A 130 7.91 12.51 3.02
CA ARG A 130 8.35 11.80 4.22
C ARG A 130 8.00 10.30 4.19
N CYS A 131 7.56 9.79 3.03
CA CYS A 131 7.19 8.39 2.86
C CYS A 131 8.00 7.77 1.73
N VAL A 132 8.43 6.54 1.92
CA VAL A 132 9.06 5.74 0.88
C VAL A 132 8.43 4.36 0.81
N ASN A 133 8.04 3.96 -0.40
CA ASN A 133 7.38 2.69 -0.69
C ASN A 133 8.24 1.83 -1.63
N PRO A 134 9.22 1.07 -1.11
CA PRO A 134 10.14 0.28 -1.95
C PRO A 134 9.45 -0.85 -2.69
N CYS A 135 8.26 -1.26 -2.25
CA CYS A 135 7.44 -2.27 -2.93
C CYS A 135 6.65 -1.71 -4.14
N GLY A 136 6.75 -0.39 -4.38
CA GLY A 136 6.05 0.28 -5.48
C GLY A 136 4.68 0.81 -5.10
N SER A 137 3.83 1.03 -6.10
CA SER A 137 2.48 1.56 -5.90
C SER A 137 1.54 1.20 -7.04
N VAL A 138 0.31 0.86 -6.71
CA VAL A 138 -0.79 0.69 -7.69
C VAL A 138 -1.22 2.02 -8.33
N GLN A 139 -0.74 3.15 -7.85
CA GLN A 139 -0.99 4.45 -8.44
C GLN A 139 -0.13 4.73 -9.69
N ARG A 140 0.85 3.89 -9.97
CA ARG A 140 1.78 4.04 -11.09
C ARG A 140 1.84 2.78 -11.93
N MET A 141 1.96 2.98 -13.24
CA MET A 141 2.15 1.90 -14.21
C MET A 141 3.48 2.07 -14.95
N GLN A 142 4.05 0.96 -15.35
CA GLN A 142 5.30 0.88 -16.12
C GLN A 142 5.13 0.06 -17.37
N CYS A 143 6.02 0.26 -18.37
CA CYS A 143 6.06 -0.57 -19.55
C CYS A 143 6.56 -1.98 -19.21
N ARG A 144 5.80 -3.01 -19.56
CA ARG A 144 6.17 -4.42 -19.32
C ARG A 144 7.49 -4.80 -20.00
N ASN A 145 7.80 -4.24 -21.17
CA ASN A 145 9.07 -4.46 -21.86
C ASN A 145 10.21 -3.63 -21.31
N GLY A 146 9.93 -2.68 -20.41
CA GLY A 146 10.96 -1.79 -19.86
C GLY A 146 11.60 -0.88 -20.91
N CYS A 147 10.86 -0.46 -21.94
CA CYS A 147 11.40 0.40 -23.02
C CYS A 147 11.69 1.84 -22.57
N THR A 148 11.25 2.22 -21.39
CA THR A 148 11.42 3.55 -20.80
C THR A 148 11.45 3.44 -19.28
N GLU A 149 12.11 4.41 -18.63
CA GLU A 149 12.09 4.61 -17.17
C GLU A 149 10.87 5.42 -16.71
N GLU A 150 10.12 5.98 -17.67
CA GLU A 150 8.92 6.75 -17.38
C GLU A 150 7.83 5.88 -16.74
N LEU A 151 7.27 6.41 -15.65
CA LEU A 151 6.12 5.85 -14.97
C LEU A 151 4.87 6.67 -15.31
N TYR A 152 3.78 5.96 -15.56
CA TYR A 152 2.50 6.56 -15.94
C TYR A 152 1.55 6.57 -14.74
N ILE A 153 0.74 7.61 -14.61
CA ILE A 153 -0.27 7.71 -13.55
C ILE A 153 -1.39 6.71 -13.86
N ALA A 154 -1.55 5.69 -12.99
CA ALA A 154 -2.51 4.61 -13.20
C ALA A 154 -3.94 5.13 -13.37
N LYS A 155 -4.38 6.11 -12.55
CA LYS A 155 -5.70 6.72 -12.65
C LYS A 155 -6.00 7.27 -14.06
N SER A 156 -5.03 7.91 -14.71
CA SER A 156 -5.19 8.46 -16.06
C SER A 156 -5.21 7.36 -17.12
N ILE A 157 -4.32 6.37 -17.00
CA ILE A 157 -4.23 5.25 -17.96
C ILE A 157 -5.48 4.38 -17.88
N MET A 158 -5.99 4.14 -16.68
CA MET A 158 -7.16 3.27 -16.43
C MET A 158 -8.51 3.98 -16.52
N GLN A 159 -8.55 5.25 -16.93
CA GLN A 159 -9.79 6.03 -16.92
C GLN A 159 -10.91 5.34 -17.72
N VAL A 160 -10.62 4.95 -18.97
CA VAL A 160 -11.60 4.29 -19.85
C VAL A 160 -12.03 2.93 -19.30
N PHE A 161 -11.07 2.14 -18.82
CA PHE A 161 -11.36 0.87 -18.13
C PHE A 161 -12.32 1.09 -16.95
N SER A 162 -12.02 2.06 -16.10
CA SER A 162 -12.80 2.34 -14.89
C SER A 162 -14.23 2.83 -15.22
N GLU A 163 -14.37 3.68 -16.24
CA GLU A 163 -15.68 4.16 -16.70
C GLU A 163 -16.55 3.01 -17.25
N LYS A 164 -15.96 2.15 -18.09
CA LYS A 164 -16.66 1.00 -18.67
C LYS A 164 -17.01 -0.05 -17.61
N LEU A 165 -16.09 -0.38 -16.72
CA LEU A 165 -16.38 -1.32 -15.64
C LEU A 165 -17.52 -0.82 -14.76
N ARG A 166 -17.51 0.47 -14.38
CA ARG A 166 -18.60 1.06 -13.62
C ARG A 166 -19.93 0.95 -14.36
N GLN A 167 -19.97 1.27 -15.65
CA GLN A 167 -21.17 1.18 -16.47
C GLN A 167 -21.69 -0.26 -16.53
N LYS A 168 -20.81 -1.23 -16.82
CA LYS A 168 -21.17 -2.65 -16.86
C LYS A 168 -21.72 -3.15 -15.53
N MET A 169 -21.14 -2.75 -14.41
CA MET A 169 -21.65 -3.13 -13.09
C MET A 169 -23.01 -2.50 -12.77
N GLN A 170 -23.32 -1.31 -13.30
CA GLN A 170 -24.64 -0.69 -13.14
C GLN A 170 -25.73 -1.41 -13.94
N ASP A 171 -25.37 -2.06 -15.04
CA ASP A 171 -26.29 -2.82 -15.89
C ASP A 171 -26.63 -4.21 -15.32
N VAL A 172 -25.93 -4.65 -14.25
CA VAL A 172 -26.12 -5.96 -13.60
C VAL A 172 -26.89 -5.80 -12.30
N SER A 173 -28.01 -6.53 -12.18
CA SER A 173 -28.75 -6.64 -10.92
C SER A 173 -28.09 -7.63 -9.95
N GLU A 174 -28.13 -7.33 -8.65
CA GLU A 174 -27.64 -8.24 -7.61
C GLU A 174 -28.29 -9.63 -7.67
N THR A 175 -29.55 -9.71 -8.12
CA THR A 175 -30.28 -10.97 -8.27
C THR A 175 -29.83 -11.79 -9.48
N GLU A 176 -29.02 -11.20 -10.36
CA GLU A 176 -28.52 -11.84 -11.59
C GLU A 176 -27.05 -12.28 -11.47
N LEU A 177 -26.44 -12.16 -10.29
CA LEU A 177 -25.03 -12.51 -10.02
C LEU A 177 -24.81 -14.03 -10.12
N GLN A 178 -24.86 -14.56 -11.34
CA GLN A 178 -24.53 -15.93 -11.68
C GLN A 178 -23.11 -16.03 -12.24
N GLU A 179 -22.53 -17.20 -12.23
CA GLU A 179 -21.18 -17.47 -12.74
C GLU A 179 -21.00 -17.01 -14.19
N SER A 180 -22.00 -17.18 -15.05
CA SER A 180 -21.96 -16.72 -16.45
C SER A 180 -21.81 -15.20 -16.54
N VAL A 181 -22.57 -14.44 -15.75
CA VAL A 181 -22.50 -12.97 -15.73
C VAL A 181 -21.15 -12.48 -15.20
N LEU A 182 -20.62 -13.11 -14.16
CA LEU A 182 -19.30 -12.78 -13.63
C LEU A 182 -18.19 -13.13 -14.63
N THR A 183 -18.33 -14.24 -15.36
CA THR A 183 -17.40 -14.60 -16.44
C THR A 183 -17.44 -13.56 -17.59
N ASP A 184 -18.60 -13.08 -17.97
CA ASP A 184 -18.73 -12.03 -18.97
C ASP A 184 -18.07 -10.72 -18.50
N LEU A 185 -18.28 -10.32 -17.24
CA LEU A 185 -17.61 -9.15 -16.66
C LEU A 185 -16.08 -9.31 -16.64
N VAL A 186 -15.56 -10.51 -16.33
CA VAL A 186 -14.12 -10.80 -16.40
C VAL A 186 -13.60 -10.63 -17.83
N ASN A 187 -14.31 -11.16 -18.82
CA ASN A 187 -13.92 -11.04 -20.22
C ASN A 187 -13.94 -9.58 -20.69
N ASP A 188 -14.96 -8.82 -20.32
CA ASP A 188 -15.04 -7.38 -20.57
C ASP A 188 -13.83 -6.64 -19.94
N CYS A 189 -13.47 -6.99 -18.69
CA CYS A 189 -12.26 -6.44 -18.05
C CYS A 189 -10.99 -6.73 -18.84
N ARG A 190 -10.80 -7.98 -19.30
CA ARG A 190 -9.63 -8.38 -20.09
C ARG A 190 -9.53 -7.64 -21.42
N GLU A 191 -10.66 -7.42 -22.11
CA GLU A 191 -10.69 -6.63 -23.34
C GLU A 191 -10.23 -5.19 -23.13
N GLU A 192 -10.62 -4.57 -22.03
CA GLU A 192 -10.21 -3.20 -21.72
C GLU A 192 -8.77 -3.15 -21.20
N ILE A 193 -8.34 -4.12 -20.38
CA ILE A 193 -6.95 -4.24 -19.92
C ILE A 193 -5.99 -4.39 -21.08
N ALA A 194 -6.37 -5.16 -22.12
CA ALA A 194 -5.54 -5.32 -23.32
C ALA A 194 -5.26 -4.01 -24.07
N LYS A 195 -6.06 -2.96 -23.85
CA LYS A 195 -5.88 -1.62 -24.42
C LYS A 195 -4.95 -0.71 -23.62
N LEU A 196 -4.55 -1.14 -22.40
CA LEU A 196 -3.61 -0.41 -21.57
C LEU A 196 -2.17 -0.64 -22.07
N ILE A 197 -1.79 0.11 -23.09
CA ILE A 197 -0.53 -0.07 -23.80
C ILE A 197 0.43 1.12 -23.60
N CYS A 198 1.71 0.84 -23.62
CA CYS A 198 2.76 1.82 -23.54
C CYS A 198 2.74 2.76 -24.76
N PRO A 199 2.65 4.07 -24.60
CA PRO A 199 2.61 5.01 -25.74
C PRO A 199 3.91 5.04 -26.55
N LYS A 200 5.02 4.51 -26.02
CA LYS A 200 6.33 4.49 -26.71
C LYS A 200 6.54 3.25 -27.57
N CYS A 201 6.07 2.08 -27.12
CA CYS A 201 6.38 0.83 -27.83
C CYS A 201 5.18 -0.09 -28.07
N GLY A 202 3.98 0.30 -27.63
CA GLY A 202 2.76 -0.51 -27.78
C GLY A 202 2.69 -1.77 -26.89
N ALA A 203 3.70 -2.04 -26.06
CA ALA A 203 3.65 -3.17 -25.12
C ALA A 203 2.66 -2.90 -23.99
N PRO A 204 2.11 -3.93 -23.34
CA PRO A 204 1.22 -3.76 -22.20
C PRO A 204 1.86 -2.91 -21.08
N LEU A 205 1.05 -2.10 -20.43
CA LEU A 205 1.39 -1.46 -19.17
C LEU A 205 0.98 -2.37 -18.01
N PHE A 206 1.78 -2.35 -16.96
CA PHE A 206 1.53 -3.08 -15.73
C PHE A 206 1.82 -2.18 -14.51
N PHE A 207 1.27 -2.51 -13.34
CA PHE A 207 1.51 -1.72 -12.13
C PHE A 207 2.99 -1.75 -11.74
N ASN A 208 3.47 -0.61 -11.26
CA ASN A 208 4.83 -0.47 -10.75
C ASN A 208 4.91 -0.98 -9.32
N THR A 209 4.91 -2.30 -9.18
CA THR A 209 5.04 -3.05 -7.92
C THR A 209 6.09 -4.13 -8.06
N LEU A 210 6.51 -4.76 -6.95
CA LEU A 210 7.47 -5.86 -6.94
C LEU A 210 7.05 -7.06 -7.79
N GLU A 211 5.77 -7.20 -8.13
CA GLU A 211 5.26 -8.24 -9.01
C GLU A 211 5.62 -8.03 -10.49
N ALA A 212 6.04 -6.81 -10.84
CA ALA A 212 6.45 -6.50 -12.21
C ALA A 212 7.76 -7.20 -12.57
N THR A 213 7.80 -7.94 -13.68
CA THR A 213 8.96 -8.70 -14.16
C THR A 213 10.24 -7.85 -14.28
N ARG A 214 10.10 -6.56 -14.51
CA ARG A 214 11.19 -5.57 -14.61
C ARG A 214 10.82 -4.36 -13.78
N TYR A 215 10.66 -4.58 -12.48
CA TYR A 215 10.30 -3.53 -11.54
C TYR A 215 11.20 -2.30 -11.68
N ARG A 216 10.59 -1.13 -11.78
CA ARG A 216 11.24 0.17 -11.91
C ARG A 216 11.31 0.86 -10.57
N GLU A 217 12.53 1.03 -10.07
CA GLU A 217 12.80 1.69 -8.78
C GLU A 217 12.65 3.21 -8.82
N GLU A 218 12.60 3.79 -10.02
CA GLU A 218 12.43 5.24 -10.24
C GLU A 218 11.19 5.78 -9.52
N GLY A 219 10.21 4.91 -9.26
CA GLY A 219 8.98 5.25 -8.52
C GLY A 219 9.22 5.70 -7.08
N TYR A 220 10.29 5.23 -6.43
CA TYR A 220 10.59 5.57 -5.03
C TYR A 220 12.02 6.11 -4.80
N LEU A 221 12.91 6.02 -5.78
CA LEU A 221 14.34 6.27 -5.60
C LEU A 221 14.63 7.69 -5.09
N GLY A 222 13.86 8.68 -5.54
CA GLY A 222 13.98 10.07 -5.06
C GLY A 222 13.70 10.18 -3.57
N ASN A 223 12.60 9.60 -3.12
CA ASN A 223 12.22 9.58 -1.70
C ASN A 223 13.18 8.72 -0.86
N TRP A 224 13.71 7.64 -1.44
CA TRP A 224 14.73 6.83 -0.79
C TRP A 224 16.01 7.61 -0.52
N GLN A 225 16.47 8.41 -1.49
CA GLN A 225 17.65 9.26 -1.30
C GLN A 225 17.42 10.31 -0.20
N MET A 226 16.24 10.92 -0.16
CA MET A 226 15.88 11.86 0.91
C MET A 226 15.82 11.17 2.27
N TYR A 227 15.23 9.97 2.35
CA TYR A 227 15.21 9.14 3.55
C TYR A 227 16.62 8.82 4.05
N MET A 228 17.51 8.36 3.18
CA MET A 228 18.89 8.02 3.54
C MET A 228 19.65 9.24 4.08
N LYS A 229 19.47 10.40 3.47
CA LYS A 229 20.05 11.67 3.95
C LYS A 229 19.49 12.05 5.32
N TRP A 230 18.19 11.92 5.52
CA TRP A 230 17.55 12.18 6.80
C TRP A 230 18.04 11.21 7.88
N LEU A 231 18.17 9.92 7.55
CA LEU A 231 18.68 8.90 8.45
C LEU A 231 20.12 9.16 8.88
N GLN A 232 20.99 9.53 7.94
CA GLN A 232 22.37 9.97 8.25
C GLN A 232 22.38 11.16 9.20
N GLY A 233 21.47 12.12 9.01
CA GLY A 233 21.31 13.27 9.92
C GLY A 233 20.71 12.92 11.29
N SER A 234 20.31 11.66 11.51
CA SER A 234 19.79 11.16 12.81
C SER A 234 20.89 10.64 13.75
N VAL A 235 22.12 10.56 13.27
CA VAL A 235 23.27 10.16 14.09
C VAL A 235 23.40 11.15 15.26
N ASN A 236 23.54 10.62 16.49
CA ASN A 236 23.59 11.39 17.73
C ASN A 236 22.31 12.13 18.15
N LYS A 237 21.17 11.89 17.48
CA LYS A 237 19.84 12.36 17.90
C LYS A 237 19.09 11.26 18.64
N LYS A 238 18.14 11.64 19.47
CA LYS A 238 17.20 10.69 20.06
C LYS A 238 16.26 10.22 18.95
N LEU A 239 16.46 9.01 18.45
CA LEU A 239 15.67 8.40 17.39
C LEU A 239 14.74 7.35 18.00
N CYS A 240 13.44 7.54 17.86
CA CYS A 240 12.45 6.50 18.11
C CYS A 240 12.22 5.71 16.83
N VAL A 241 12.32 4.40 16.91
CA VAL A 241 12.07 3.49 15.78
C VAL A 241 10.84 2.63 16.10
N ILE A 242 9.86 2.65 15.19
CA ILE A 242 8.62 1.90 15.33
C ILE A 242 8.51 0.93 14.17
N GLU A 243 8.38 -0.35 14.46
CA GLU A 243 8.01 -1.39 13.49
C GLU A 243 6.56 -1.79 13.73
N ALA A 244 5.68 -1.44 12.81
CA ALA A 244 4.27 -1.75 12.88
C ALA A 244 3.92 -2.86 11.89
N GLY A 245 3.59 -4.06 12.39
CA GLY A 245 3.22 -5.21 11.57
C GLY A 245 4.32 -5.68 10.61
N ALA A 246 5.59 -5.47 10.96
CA ALA A 246 6.73 -5.93 10.16
C ALA A 246 7.08 -7.38 10.54
N GLY A 247 6.82 -8.31 9.65
CA GLY A 247 7.16 -9.72 9.77
C GLY A 247 8.46 -10.09 9.07
N MET A 248 8.48 -11.31 8.50
CA MET A 248 9.67 -11.90 7.87
C MET A 248 9.50 -12.11 6.36
N SER A 249 8.45 -11.58 5.74
CA SER A 249 8.25 -11.71 4.28
C SER A 249 9.28 -10.90 3.50
N LEU A 250 9.55 -9.66 3.93
CA LEU A 250 10.53 -8.75 3.33
C LEU A 250 11.40 -8.08 4.42
N PRO A 251 12.16 -8.87 5.22
CA PRO A 251 12.88 -8.34 6.37
C PRO A 251 14.02 -7.39 5.98
N SER A 252 14.50 -7.47 4.75
CA SER A 252 15.56 -6.61 4.20
C SER A 252 15.12 -5.16 3.99
N VAL A 253 13.82 -4.88 3.94
CA VAL A 253 13.30 -3.53 3.71
C VAL A 253 13.11 -2.75 5.01
N ILE A 254 12.54 -3.38 6.04
CA ILE A 254 12.24 -2.72 7.32
C ILE A 254 13.10 -3.33 8.45
N ARG A 255 12.88 -4.59 8.78
CA ARG A 255 13.35 -5.20 10.01
C ARG A 255 14.86 -5.10 10.19
N TRP A 256 15.63 -5.68 9.28
CA TRP A 256 17.09 -5.68 9.40
C TRP A 256 17.72 -4.27 9.31
N PRO A 257 17.30 -3.38 8.40
CA PRO A 257 17.81 -2.01 8.39
C PRO A 257 17.47 -1.23 9.68
N PHE A 258 16.27 -1.44 10.24
CA PHE A 258 15.83 -0.76 11.45
C PHE A 258 16.58 -1.26 12.69
N GLU A 259 16.70 -2.57 12.89
CA GLU A 259 17.50 -3.17 13.92
C GLU A 259 18.95 -2.69 13.86
N LYS A 260 19.53 -2.65 12.67
CA LYS A 260 20.88 -2.14 12.43
C LYS A 260 20.99 -0.65 12.77
N THR A 261 20.00 0.15 12.42
CA THR A 261 19.95 1.58 12.74
C THR A 261 19.94 1.81 14.24
N VAL A 262 19.11 1.07 14.97
CA VAL A 262 19.06 1.14 16.44
C VAL A 262 20.36 0.68 17.07
N TYR A 263 20.96 -0.39 16.58
CA TYR A 263 22.22 -0.91 17.09
C TYR A 263 23.37 0.11 17.00
N TYR A 264 23.47 0.85 15.90
CA TYR A 264 24.53 1.83 15.70
C TYR A 264 24.24 3.21 16.28
N ASN A 265 23.00 3.56 16.57
CA ASN A 265 22.64 4.85 17.18
C ASN A 265 22.53 4.71 18.70
N GLN A 266 23.62 4.96 19.40
CA GLN A 266 23.72 4.82 20.87
C GLN A 266 22.77 5.74 21.66
N LYS A 267 22.16 6.76 21.03
CA LYS A 267 21.14 7.63 21.64
C LYS A 267 19.72 7.24 21.30
N SER A 268 19.52 6.15 20.55
CA SER A 268 18.19 5.59 20.39
C SER A 268 17.81 4.88 21.69
N SER A 269 17.00 5.52 22.50
CA SER A 269 16.30 4.86 23.59
C SER A 269 15.01 4.25 23.03
N LEU A 270 14.84 2.99 23.27
CA LEU A 270 13.57 2.27 23.18
C LEU A 270 13.02 2.05 24.56
#